data_30f8881166789da5424346f8244e68cb
#
_entry.id   30f8881166789da5424346f8244e68cb
#
_cell.length_a   1.000
_cell.length_b   1.000
_cell.length_c   1.000
_cell.angle_alpha   90.00
_cell.angle_beta   90.00
_cell.angle_gamma   90.00
#
_symmetry.space_group_name_H-M   'P 1'
#
loop_
_entity.id
_entity.type
_entity.pdbx_description
1 polymer ?
#
loop_
_entity_poly.entity_id
_entity_poly.type
_entity_poly.pdbx_seq_one_letter_code
_entity_poly.pdbx_strand_id
1 'polypeptide(L)'
;MLRGYPTREPPSRALRWLASTLATALLGVWSVLAYADALDGVLEVRSAYVNVDNGVFLLHARVEYPVSPAIRNALRDGVTLTFDLDTRIDRERRFWLNANIVELTLRRELAYHAVSDRYVVREMRSGEQQTFPTLEEALAYLGKVDGWPILVEPQLDGGNYVVSVRAGVRRGRLPASLRALMFWAGDWHRVSEWYSWSLPV
;
A
#
# COMPACT_ATOMS: atom_id res chain seq x y z
N MET A 1 61.38 7.94 -50.71
CA MET A 1 61.01 7.51 -49.34
C MET A 1 59.51 7.51 -49.25
N LEU A 2 58.87 6.36 -49.40
CA LEU A 2 57.41 6.19 -49.29
C LEU A 2 57.14 5.37 -48.01
N ARG A 3 56.49 6.04 -47.06
CA ARG A 3 56.09 5.48 -45.77
C ARG A 3 54.83 4.66 -45.93
N GLY A 4 54.91 3.32 -45.77
CA GLY A 4 53.78 2.41 -45.82
C GLY A 4 52.89 2.58 -44.60
N TYR A 5 51.59 2.74 -44.83
CA TYR A 5 50.55 2.74 -43.81
C TYR A 5 50.23 1.24 -43.45
N PRO A 6 50.11 0.90 -42.17
CA PRO A 6 49.67 -0.44 -41.79
C PRO A 6 48.19 -0.61 -42.07
N THR A 7 47.84 -1.57 -42.92
CA THR A 7 46.49 -2.03 -43.16
C THR A 7 45.98 -2.77 -41.93
N ARG A 8 44.97 -2.27 -41.26
CA ARG A 8 44.25 -3.01 -40.19
C ARG A 8 43.45 -4.16 -40.84
N GLU A 9 43.83 -5.35 -40.52
CA GLU A 9 43.02 -6.54 -40.89
C GLU A 9 41.64 -6.47 -40.20
N PRO A 10 40.55 -6.82 -40.91
CA PRO A 10 39.23 -6.90 -40.30
C PRO A 10 39.17 -8.08 -39.31
N PRO A 11 38.46 -7.92 -38.17
CA PRO A 11 38.38 -8.99 -37.16
C PRO A 11 37.74 -10.24 -37.76
N SER A 12 38.33 -11.39 -37.45
CA SER A 12 37.92 -12.72 -37.96
C SER A 12 36.43 -12.97 -37.73
N ARG A 13 35.79 -13.65 -38.69
CA ARG A 13 34.34 -13.98 -38.64
C ARG A 13 33.94 -14.63 -37.29
N ALA A 14 34.83 -15.43 -36.71
CA ALA A 14 34.64 -16.05 -35.40
C ALA A 14 34.45 -15.04 -34.25
N LEU A 15 35.20 -13.94 -34.26
CA LEU A 15 35.07 -12.89 -33.24
C LEU A 15 33.75 -12.11 -33.33
N ARG A 16 33.20 -11.96 -34.53
CA ARG A 16 31.88 -11.33 -34.78
C ARG A 16 30.74 -12.23 -34.30
N TRP A 17 30.85 -13.54 -34.46
CA TRP A 17 29.85 -14.51 -33.95
C TRP A 17 29.86 -14.58 -32.44
N LEU A 18 31.01 -14.56 -31.79
CA LEU A 18 31.10 -14.52 -30.32
C LEU A 18 30.55 -13.22 -29.73
N ALA A 19 30.80 -12.09 -30.36
CA ALA A 19 30.27 -10.79 -29.91
C ALA A 19 28.72 -10.72 -30.04
N SER A 20 28.16 -11.31 -31.14
CA SER A 20 26.70 -11.32 -31.33
C SER A 20 25.99 -12.25 -30.34
N THR A 21 26.55 -13.41 -30.03
CA THR A 21 25.96 -14.35 -29.05
C THR A 21 26.03 -13.79 -27.62
N LEU A 22 27.10 -13.08 -27.26
CA LEU A 22 27.25 -12.43 -25.97
C LEU A 22 26.24 -11.27 -25.79
N ALA A 23 26.03 -10.48 -26.85
CA ALA A 23 25.07 -9.39 -26.86
C ALA A 23 23.62 -9.89 -26.72
N THR A 24 23.28 -11.01 -27.37
CA THR A 24 21.95 -11.61 -27.29
C THR A 24 21.70 -12.23 -25.89
N ALA A 25 22.71 -12.81 -25.29
CA ALA A 25 22.64 -13.35 -23.93
C ALA A 25 22.48 -12.23 -22.87
N LEU A 26 23.15 -11.08 -23.04
CA LEU A 26 23.03 -9.93 -22.17
C LEU A 26 21.64 -9.26 -22.26
N LEU A 27 21.07 -9.18 -23.48
CA LEU A 27 19.71 -8.67 -23.68
C LEU A 27 18.65 -9.60 -23.11
N GLY A 28 18.87 -10.92 -23.09
CA GLY A 28 17.96 -11.91 -22.49
C GLY A 28 17.91 -11.86 -20.96
N VAL A 29 18.99 -11.44 -20.31
CA VAL A 29 19.04 -11.31 -18.84
C VAL A 29 18.31 -10.05 -18.34
N TRP A 30 18.19 -9.01 -19.15
CA TRP A 30 17.50 -7.77 -18.78
C TRP A 30 15.97 -7.88 -18.83
N SER A 31 15.43 -8.87 -19.54
CA SER A 31 13.97 -9.04 -19.65
C SER A 31 13.32 -9.83 -18.50
N VAL A 32 14.08 -10.33 -17.53
CA VAL A 32 13.54 -11.14 -16.40
C VAL A 32 13.39 -10.33 -15.11
N LEU A 33 13.82 -9.08 -15.08
CA LEU A 33 13.57 -8.18 -13.94
C LEU A 33 12.27 -7.37 -14.15
N ALA A 34 11.17 -8.05 -14.50
CA ALA A 34 9.86 -7.52 -14.19
C ALA A 34 9.74 -7.55 -12.65
N TYR A 35 10.02 -6.43 -12.00
CA TYR A 35 9.69 -6.24 -10.58
C TYR A 35 8.18 -6.36 -10.50
N ALA A 36 7.68 -7.53 -10.08
CA ALA A 36 6.31 -7.64 -9.65
C ALA A 36 6.11 -6.61 -8.53
N ASP A 37 5.17 -5.70 -8.70
CA ASP A 37 4.83 -4.74 -7.65
C ASP A 37 4.52 -5.54 -6.38
N ALA A 38 5.25 -5.28 -5.32
CA ALA A 38 5.12 -6.04 -4.08
C ALA A 38 3.70 -5.93 -3.49
N LEU A 39 2.96 -4.89 -3.88
CA LEU A 39 1.58 -4.64 -3.52
C LEU A 39 0.61 -4.98 -4.68
N ASP A 40 1.02 -5.86 -5.61
CA ASP A 40 0.16 -6.31 -6.70
C ASP A 40 -1.09 -7.01 -6.14
N GLY A 41 -2.24 -6.75 -6.76
CA GLY A 41 -3.55 -7.22 -6.34
C GLY A 41 -4.56 -6.08 -6.14
N VAL A 42 -5.72 -6.43 -5.60
CA VAL A 42 -6.82 -5.49 -5.37
C VAL A 42 -6.59 -4.73 -4.06
N LEU A 43 -6.62 -3.40 -4.12
CA LEU A 43 -6.76 -2.51 -2.96
C LEU A 43 -7.96 -1.61 -3.21
N GLU A 44 -9.06 -1.89 -2.55
CA GLU A 44 -10.33 -1.22 -2.81
C GLU A 44 -11.21 -1.14 -1.56
N VAL A 45 -11.92 -0.03 -1.40
CA VAL A 45 -13.02 0.10 -0.46
C VAL A 45 -14.27 -0.50 -1.13
N ARG A 46 -14.67 -1.71 -0.72
CA ARG A 46 -15.81 -2.43 -1.29
C ARG A 46 -17.15 -1.81 -0.90
N SER A 47 -17.25 -1.35 0.34
CA SER A 47 -18.41 -0.65 0.84
C SER A 47 -18.05 0.19 2.05
N ALA A 48 -18.76 1.30 2.23
CA ALA A 48 -18.69 2.09 3.45
C ALA A 48 -20.03 2.79 3.69
N TYR A 49 -20.39 2.94 4.95
CA TYR A 49 -21.56 3.69 5.38
C TYR A 49 -21.37 4.20 6.81
N VAL A 50 -22.20 5.14 7.18
CA VAL A 50 -22.23 5.72 8.52
C VAL A 50 -23.60 5.46 9.11
N ASN A 51 -23.65 5.01 10.35
CA ASN A 51 -24.86 5.05 11.17
C ASN A 51 -24.66 6.01 12.35
N VAL A 52 -25.77 6.50 12.91
CA VAL A 52 -25.75 7.35 14.09
C VAL A 52 -26.27 6.57 15.28
N ASP A 53 -25.51 6.52 16.34
CA ASP A 53 -25.90 5.92 17.60
C ASP A 53 -25.63 6.90 18.74
N ASN A 54 -26.69 7.28 19.48
CA ASN A 54 -26.64 8.24 20.59
C ASN A 54 -25.89 9.57 20.23
N GLY A 55 -26.11 10.08 19.01
CA GLY A 55 -25.48 11.32 18.53
C GLY A 55 -24.02 11.17 18.10
N VAL A 56 -23.52 9.93 18.01
CA VAL A 56 -22.19 9.62 17.50
C VAL A 56 -22.29 8.99 16.11
N PHE A 57 -21.57 9.55 15.15
CA PHE A 57 -21.47 9.02 13.80
C PHE A 57 -20.43 7.91 13.78
N LEU A 58 -20.86 6.70 13.49
CA LEU A 58 -20.06 5.47 13.49
C LEU A 58 -19.83 5.01 12.05
N LEU A 59 -18.57 4.96 11.63
CA LEU A 59 -18.18 4.46 10.31
C LEU A 59 -18.10 2.93 10.33
N HIS A 60 -18.70 2.35 9.29
CA HIS A 60 -18.53 0.95 8.92
C HIS A 60 -17.90 0.89 7.53
N ALA A 61 -16.90 0.06 7.34
CA ALA A 61 -16.23 -0.12 6.05
C ALA A 61 -15.78 -1.56 5.83
N ARG A 62 -15.75 -1.94 4.55
CA ARG A 62 -15.15 -3.18 4.07
C ARG A 62 -14.11 -2.84 3.03
N VAL A 63 -12.88 -3.21 3.31
CA VAL A 63 -11.72 -2.97 2.46
C VAL A 63 -11.14 -4.32 2.03
N GLU A 64 -10.83 -4.44 0.76
CA GLU A 64 -10.04 -5.55 0.23
C GLU A 64 -8.59 -5.14 0.11
N TYR A 65 -7.71 -5.87 0.78
CA TYR A 65 -6.27 -5.65 0.72
C TYR A 65 -5.59 -6.72 -0.13
N PRO A 66 -4.52 -6.37 -0.86
CA PRO A 66 -3.81 -7.34 -1.69
C PRO A 66 -3.18 -8.44 -0.84
N VAL A 67 -3.28 -9.68 -1.33
CA VAL A 67 -2.61 -10.85 -0.76
C VAL A 67 -1.55 -11.30 -1.76
N SER A 68 -0.29 -10.87 -1.58
CA SER A 68 0.80 -11.24 -2.48
C SER A 68 1.86 -12.06 -1.78
N PRO A 69 2.60 -12.92 -2.52
CA PRO A 69 3.77 -13.61 -1.98
C PRO A 69 4.82 -12.62 -1.44
N ALA A 70 4.96 -11.45 -2.06
CA ALA A 70 5.90 -10.43 -1.64
C ALA A 70 5.54 -9.84 -0.26
N ILE A 71 4.25 -9.57 0.00
CA ILE A 71 3.76 -9.16 1.33
C ILE A 71 4.08 -10.22 2.37
N ARG A 72 3.80 -11.49 2.07
CA ARG A 72 4.06 -12.61 2.99
C ARG A 72 5.55 -12.75 3.31
N ASN A 73 6.40 -12.68 2.30
CA ASN A 73 7.86 -12.78 2.48
C ASN A 73 8.39 -11.59 3.28
N ALA A 74 7.98 -10.36 2.96
CA ALA A 74 8.39 -9.18 3.69
C ALA A 74 8.03 -9.25 5.19
N LEU A 75 6.82 -9.69 5.52
CA LEU A 75 6.40 -9.86 6.91
C LEU A 75 7.27 -10.92 7.63
N ARG A 76 7.56 -12.05 6.97
CA ARG A 76 8.45 -13.11 7.51
C ARG A 76 9.89 -12.63 7.70
N ASP A 77 10.35 -11.72 6.86
CA ASP A 77 11.66 -11.06 6.96
C ASP A 77 11.68 -9.96 8.05
N GLY A 78 10.59 -9.79 8.79
CA GLY A 78 10.48 -8.84 9.91
C GLY A 78 10.09 -7.43 9.49
N VAL A 79 9.64 -7.22 8.26
CA VAL A 79 9.07 -5.93 7.82
C VAL A 79 7.68 -5.78 8.42
N THR A 80 7.40 -4.64 9.04
CA THR A 80 6.05 -4.28 9.47
C THR A 80 5.33 -3.54 8.35
N LEU A 81 4.05 -3.83 8.14
CA LEU A 81 3.20 -3.09 7.21
C LEU A 81 2.22 -2.21 7.98
N THR A 82 2.00 -1.01 7.48
CA THR A 82 1.03 -0.06 8.02
C THR A 82 -0.16 0.03 7.09
N PHE A 83 -1.35 -0.10 7.65
CA PHE A 83 -2.65 -0.02 6.98
C PHE A 83 -3.38 1.21 7.53
N ASP A 84 -3.70 2.13 6.65
CA ASP A 84 -4.39 3.37 6.95
C ASP A 84 -5.79 3.33 6.32
N LEU A 85 -6.82 3.79 7.05
CA LEU A 85 -8.12 4.14 6.51
C LEU A 85 -8.33 5.63 6.76
N ASP A 86 -8.11 6.42 5.71
CA ASP A 86 -8.35 7.86 5.73
C ASP A 86 -9.83 8.13 5.56
N THR A 87 -10.38 9.00 6.39
CA THR A 87 -11.78 9.40 6.36
C THR A 87 -11.85 10.92 6.37
N ARG A 88 -12.67 11.48 5.46
CA ARG A 88 -12.95 12.91 5.36
C ARG A 88 -14.44 13.15 5.39
N ILE A 89 -14.84 14.24 6.03
CA ILE A 89 -16.20 14.77 5.98
C ILE A 89 -16.10 16.21 5.50
N ASP A 90 -16.63 16.45 4.32
CA ASP A 90 -16.63 17.76 3.68
C ASP A 90 -18.06 18.29 3.59
N ARG A 91 -18.27 19.58 3.92
CA ARG A 91 -19.55 20.26 3.71
C ARG A 91 -19.62 20.73 2.26
N GLU A 92 -20.67 20.34 1.52
CA GLU A 92 -20.94 20.85 0.19
C GLU A 92 -21.31 22.34 0.22
N ARG A 93 -20.62 23.14 -0.61
CA ARG A 93 -20.90 24.55 -0.82
C ARG A 93 -21.27 24.83 -2.25
N ARG A 94 -22.43 25.44 -2.48
CA ARG A 94 -23.01 25.63 -3.82
C ARG A 94 -22.14 26.46 -4.79
N PHE A 95 -21.22 27.30 -4.30
CA PHE A 95 -20.43 28.23 -5.13
C PHE A 95 -18.94 28.32 -4.74
N TRP A 96 -18.46 27.48 -3.82
CA TRP A 96 -17.09 27.51 -3.29
C TRP A 96 -16.56 26.10 -3.14
N LEU A 97 -15.24 25.99 -2.97
CA LEU A 97 -14.63 24.71 -2.59
C LEU A 97 -15.28 24.17 -1.31
N ASN A 98 -15.50 22.85 -1.26
CA ASN A 98 -16.02 22.17 -0.09
C ASN A 98 -15.17 22.51 1.14
N ALA A 99 -15.83 22.71 2.28
CA ALA A 99 -15.11 22.92 3.54
C ALA A 99 -14.86 21.58 4.20
N ASN A 100 -13.59 21.25 4.41
CA ASN A 100 -13.22 20.09 5.21
C ASN A 100 -13.59 20.34 6.67
N ILE A 101 -14.42 19.47 7.22
CA ILE A 101 -14.91 19.55 8.61
C ILE A 101 -14.13 18.59 9.49
N VAL A 102 -13.87 17.39 8.98
CA VAL A 102 -13.20 16.32 9.71
C VAL A 102 -12.23 15.59 8.77
N GLU A 103 -11.03 15.33 9.27
CA GLU A 103 -10.08 14.44 8.63
C GLU A 103 -9.48 13.51 9.71
N LEU A 104 -9.72 12.22 9.58
CA LEU A 104 -9.29 11.20 10.53
C LEU A 104 -8.61 10.05 9.79
N THR A 105 -7.66 9.41 10.46
CA THR A 105 -7.00 8.19 9.96
C THR A 105 -7.05 7.11 11.03
N LEU A 106 -7.68 5.98 10.70
CA LEU A 106 -7.54 4.75 11.47
C LEU A 106 -6.29 4.03 11.00
N ARG A 107 -5.30 3.95 11.87
CA ARG A 107 -4.00 3.33 11.57
C ARG A 107 -3.82 2.04 12.32
N ARG A 108 -3.49 0.97 11.58
CA ARG A 108 -3.17 -0.35 12.11
C ARG A 108 -1.85 -0.85 11.55
N GLU A 109 -1.07 -1.53 12.36
CA GLU A 109 0.18 -2.18 11.94
C GLU A 109 0.00 -3.69 11.92
N LEU A 110 0.56 -4.33 10.90
CA LEU A 110 0.66 -5.78 10.77
C LEU A 110 2.12 -6.20 10.84
N ALA A 111 2.41 -7.13 11.72
CA ALA A 111 3.72 -7.76 11.87
C ALA A 111 3.57 -9.28 11.94
N TYR A 112 4.63 -10.01 11.55
CA TYR A 112 4.73 -11.43 11.77
C TYR A 112 5.66 -11.72 12.95
N HIS A 113 5.20 -12.55 13.88
CA HIS A 113 5.95 -12.94 15.07
C HIS A 113 6.49 -14.37 14.91
N ALA A 114 7.74 -14.49 14.47
CA ALA A 114 8.36 -15.76 14.08
C ALA A 114 8.38 -16.83 15.20
N VAL A 115 8.53 -16.41 16.47
CA VAL A 115 8.60 -17.37 17.60
C VAL A 115 7.28 -18.09 17.83
N SER A 116 6.15 -17.39 17.65
CA SER A 116 4.81 -17.95 17.85
C SER A 116 4.14 -18.37 16.54
N ASP A 117 4.78 -18.13 15.39
CA ASP A 117 4.21 -18.34 14.04
C ASP A 117 2.84 -17.68 13.88
N ARG A 118 2.74 -16.38 14.28
CA ARG A 118 1.48 -15.63 14.29
C ARG A 118 1.63 -14.29 13.62
N TYR A 119 0.55 -13.85 13.00
CA TYR A 119 0.37 -12.49 12.51
C TYR A 119 -0.28 -11.64 13.60
N VAL A 120 0.30 -10.48 13.89
CA VAL A 120 -0.15 -9.57 14.94
C VAL A 120 -0.60 -8.27 14.30
N VAL A 121 -1.85 -7.91 14.51
CA VAL A 121 -2.40 -6.60 14.13
C VAL A 121 -2.46 -5.74 15.38
N ARG A 122 -1.91 -4.53 15.30
CA ARG A 122 -1.96 -3.52 16.36
C ARG A 122 -2.67 -2.28 15.86
N GLU A 123 -3.67 -1.81 16.59
CA GLU A 123 -4.22 -0.48 16.39
C GLU A 123 -3.34 0.57 17.08
N MET A 124 -2.89 1.58 16.31
CA MET A 124 -1.86 2.52 16.79
C MET A 124 -2.40 3.53 17.81
N ARG A 125 -3.70 3.81 17.80
CA ARG A 125 -4.34 4.78 18.70
C ARG A 125 -4.69 4.17 20.06
N SER A 126 -5.35 3.00 20.06
CA SER A 126 -5.77 2.31 21.29
C SER A 126 -4.66 1.44 21.89
N GLY A 127 -3.69 1.02 21.05
CA GLY A 127 -2.69 0.02 21.42
C GLY A 127 -3.23 -1.41 21.45
N GLU A 128 -4.51 -1.61 21.10
CA GLU A 128 -5.13 -2.93 21.05
C GLU A 128 -4.41 -3.83 20.05
N GLN A 129 -4.24 -5.11 20.42
CA GLN A 129 -3.58 -6.12 19.60
C GLN A 129 -4.46 -7.34 19.42
N GLN A 130 -4.47 -7.85 18.18
CA GLN A 130 -5.13 -9.10 17.82
C GLN A 130 -4.14 -10.00 17.09
N THR A 131 -4.22 -11.30 17.35
CA THR A 131 -3.32 -12.31 16.75
C THR A 131 -4.08 -13.29 15.88
N PHE A 132 -3.48 -13.63 14.73
CA PHE A 132 -4.11 -14.48 13.71
C PHE A 132 -3.15 -15.60 13.28
N PRO A 133 -3.65 -16.80 12.99
CA PRO A 133 -2.84 -17.92 12.52
C PRO A 133 -2.38 -17.74 11.06
N THR A 134 -3.13 -17.01 10.25
CA THR A 134 -2.86 -16.84 8.82
C THR A 134 -2.82 -15.36 8.43
N LEU A 135 -2.12 -15.04 7.33
CA LEU A 135 -2.10 -13.70 6.75
C LEU A 135 -3.49 -13.29 6.26
N GLU A 136 -4.20 -14.23 5.67
CA GLU A 136 -5.54 -14.03 5.13
C GLU A 136 -6.53 -13.58 6.21
N GLU A 137 -6.51 -14.23 7.36
CA GLU A 137 -7.36 -13.83 8.51
C GLU A 137 -6.97 -12.46 9.06
N ALA A 138 -5.68 -12.17 9.15
CA ALA A 138 -5.19 -10.86 9.58
C ALA A 138 -5.63 -9.74 8.61
N LEU A 139 -5.54 -9.97 7.29
CA LEU A 139 -5.98 -9.02 6.27
C LEU A 139 -7.50 -8.87 6.25
N ALA A 140 -8.26 -9.96 6.44
CA ALA A 140 -9.72 -9.90 6.58
C ALA A 140 -10.15 -9.07 7.80
N TYR A 141 -9.45 -9.20 8.93
CA TYR A 141 -9.68 -8.38 10.11
C TYR A 141 -9.33 -6.91 9.85
N LEU A 142 -8.18 -6.63 9.20
CA LEU A 142 -7.78 -5.27 8.82
C LEU A 142 -8.78 -4.61 7.89
N GLY A 143 -9.35 -5.38 6.95
CA GLY A 143 -10.35 -4.92 6.00
C GLY A 143 -11.73 -4.68 6.62
N LYS A 144 -11.93 -5.07 7.88
CA LYS A 144 -13.20 -4.90 8.57
C LYS A 144 -13.12 -3.75 9.58
N VAL A 145 -13.94 -2.73 9.35
CA VAL A 145 -14.14 -1.63 10.31
C VAL A 145 -15.60 -1.61 10.68
N ASP A 146 -15.89 -1.77 11.95
CA ASP A 146 -17.25 -1.78 12.48
C ASP A 146 -17.37 -0.78 13.64
N GLY A 147 -18.21 0.25 13.44
CA GLY A 147 -18.56 1.20 14.49
C GLY A 147 -17.40 2.11 14.92
N TRP A 148 -16.53 2.53 13.99
CA TRP A 148 -15.48 3.48 14.32
C TRP A 148 -16.05 4.90 14.47
N PRO A 149 -15.92 5.54 15.66
CA PRO A 149 -16.48 6.88 15.89
C PRO A 149 -15.68 7.92 15.12
N ILE A 150 -16.35 8.65 14.22
CA ILE A 150 -15.74 9.65 13.35
C ILE A 150 -16.18 11.08 13.67
N LEU A 151 -17.34 11.25 14.31
CA LEU A 151 -17.91 12.58 14.58
C LEU A 151 -18.96 12.51 15.68
N VAL A 152 -19.21 13.63 16.35
CA VAL A 152 -20.32 13.83 17.31
C VAL A 152 -21.28 14.85 16.73
N GLU A 153 -22.59 14.60 16.82
CA GLU A 153 -23.67 15.37 16.21
C GLU A 153 -23.60 16.90 16.38
N PRO A 154 -23.25 17.47 17.56
CA PRO A 154 -23.17 18.93 17.71
C PRO A 154 -22.15 19.64 16.82
N GLN A 155 -21.33 18.88 16.09
CA GLN A 155 -20.31 19.44 15.18
C GLN A 155 -20.82 19.64 13.75
N LEU A 156 -22.05 19.21 13.45
CA LEU A 156 -22.69 19.39 12.14
C LEU A 156 -23.85 20.37 12.24
N ASP A 157 -23.75 21.47 11.50
CA ASP A 157 -24.90 22.32 11.19
C ASP A 157 -25.70 21.66 10.07
N GLY A 158 -27.02 21.93 9.99
CA GLY A 158 -27.85 21.39 8.89
C GLY A 158 -27.26 21.68 7.51
N GLY A 159 -27.29 20.70 6.60
CA GLY A 159 -26.75 20.82 5.25
C GLY A 159 -26.41 19.48 4.61
N ASN A 160 -25.80 19.55 3.42
CA ASN A 160 -25.32 18.38 2.72
C ASN A 160 -23.83 18.19 3.02
N TYR A 161 -23.49 16.98 3.38
CA TYR A 161 -22.11 16.57 3.63
C TYR A 161 -21.73 15.42 2.72
N VAL A 162 -20.47 15.35 2.37
CA VAL A 162 -19.87 14.21 1.66
C VAL A 162 -18.90 13.53 2.60
N VAL A 163 -19.12 12.25 2.83
CA VAL A 163 -18.17 11.39 3.52
C VAL A 163 -17.35 10.65 2.46
N SER A 164 -16.05 10.66 2.63
CA SER A 164 -15.11 10.00 1.74
C SER A 164 -14.16 9.14 2.55
N VAL A 165 -13.94 7.91 2.10
CA VAL A 165 -12.97 6.99 2.71
C VAL A 165 -12.00 6.46 1.66
N ARG A 166 -10.76 6.24 2.08
CA ARG A 166 -9.69 5.72 1.24
C ARG A 166 -8.80 4.79 2.05
N ALA A 167 -8.52 3.61 1.52
CA ALA A 167 -7.60 2.68 2.12
C ALA A 167 -6.17 2.91 1.62
N GLY A 168 -5.20 2.72 2.50
CA GLY A 168 -3.79 2.76 2.16
C GLY A 168 -3.02 1.61 2.80
N VAL A 169 -1.98 1.15 2.12
CA VAL A 169 -0.99 0.22 2.65
C VAL A 169 0.40 0.74 2.34
N ARG A 170 1.27 0.71 3.33
CA ARG A 170 2.66 1.16 3.19
C ARG A 170 3.59 0.33 4.07
N ARG A 171 4.84 0.33 3.69
CA ARG A 171 5.90 -0.25 4.50
C ARG A 171 6.05 0.57 5.79
N GLY A 172 5.98 -0.12 6.91
CA GLY A 172 6.23 0.44 8.24
C GLY A 172 7.72 0.43 8.61
N ARG A 173 8.00 0.08 9.86
CA ARG A 173 9.38 0.05 10.36
C ARG A 173 10.15 -1.12 9.78
N LEU A 174 11.39 -0.85 9.35
CA LEU A 174 12.36 -1.86 8.98
C LEU A 174 13.28 -2.15 10.18
N PRO A 175 13.57 -3.42 10.47
CA PRO A 175 14.67 -3.78 11.35
C PRO A 175 15.97 -3.12 10.90
N ALA A 176 16.82 -2.74 11.87
CA ALA A 176 18.08 -2.03 11.55
C ALA A 176 18.99 -2.83 10.60
N SER A 177 18.98 -4.15 10.73
CA SER A 177 19.73 -5.09 9.86
C SER A 177 19.28 -5.07 8.40
N LEU A 178 18.01 -4.83 8.13
CA LEU A 178 17.46 -4.80 6.77
C LEU A 178 17.51 -3.41 6.14
N ARG A 179 17.60 -2.35 6.95
CA ARG A 179 17.58 -0.97 6.45
C ARG A 179 18.70 -0.66 5.46
N ALA A 180 19.89 -1.20 5.68
CA ALA A 180 21.03 -1.00 4.79
C ALA A 180 20.94 -1.80 3.49
N LEU A 181 20.24 -2.93 3.51
CA LEU A 181 20.11 -3.84 2.35
C LEU A 181 18.92 -3.48 1.44
N MET A 182 17.93 -2.78 1.97
CA MET A 182 16.66 -2.52 1.27
C MET A 182 16.45 -1.06 0.87
N PHE A 183 17.50 -0.23 0.86
CA PHE A 183 17.37 1.18 0.44
C PHE A 183 16.96 1.33 -1.03
N TRP A 184 17.20 0.31 -1.86
CA TRP A 184 16.84 0.22 -3.28
C TRP A 184 15.50 -0.48 -3.55
N ALA A 185 14.92 -1.15 -2.56
CA ALA A 185 13.55 -1.68 -2.67
C ALA A 185 12.57 -0.50 -2.54
N GLY A 186 11.96 -0.09 -3.65
CA GLY A 186 11.11 1.09 -3.77
C GLY A 186 10.09 1.30 -2.64
N ASP A 187 9.53 2.49 -2.57
CA ASP A 187 8.52 2.83 -1.58
C ASP A 187 7.26 1.98 -1.77
N TRP A 188 7.06 1.04 -0.86
CA TRP A 188 5.82 0.28 -0.79
C TRP A 188 4.72 1.18 -0.23
N HIS A 189 4.13 1.95 -1.10
CA HIS A 189 3.01 2.81 -0.77
C HIS A 189 1.96 2.70 -1.86
N ARG A 190 0.78 2.23 -1.49
CA ARG A 190 -0.37 2.13 -2.38
C ARG A 190 -1.60 2.63 -1.65
N VAL A 191 -2.45 3.33 -2.37
CA VAL A 191 -3.75 3.81 -1.90
C VAL A 191 -4.84 3.41 -2.87
N SER A 192 -6.05 3.19 -2.36
CA SER A 192 -7.23 2.97 -3.18
C SER A 192 -7.75 4.30 -3.75
N GLU A 193 -8.68 4.22 -4.68
CA GLU A 193 -9.54 5.37 -4.99
C GLU A 193 -10.39 5.77 -3.78
N TRP A 194 -10.88 7.01 -3.79
CA TRP A 194 -11.82 7.49 -2.79
C TRP A 194 -13.20 6.88 -3.02
N TYR A 195 -13.75 6.28 -1.97
CA TYR A 195 -15.15 5.85 -1.93
C TYR A 195 -15.95 6.94 -1.23
N SER A 196 -16.89 7.59 -1.93
CA SER A 196 -17.60 8.78 -1.43
C SER A 196 -19.09 8.62 -1.55
N TRP A 197 -19.83 9.19 -0.56
CA TRP A 197 -21.29 9.24 -0.57
C TRP A 197 -21.79 10.48 0.16
N SER A 198 -23.03 10.90 -0.15
CA SER A 198 -23.68 12.03 0.51
C SER A 198 -24.27 11.60 1.84
N LEU A 199 -24.09 12.44 2.85
CA LEU A 199 -24.66 12.31 4.18
C LEU A 199 -25.59 13.51 4.41
N PRO A 200 -26.91 13.39 4.21
CA PRO A 200 -27.87 14.44 4.56
C PRO A 200 -28.02 14.51 6.08
N VAL A 201 -27.93 15.70 6.65
CA VAL A 201 -28.08 16.00 8.08
C VAL A 201 -29.15 17.06 8.31
#